data_06982c6b1fb7731e622da3b16a9118b8
#
_entry.id   06982c6b1fb7731e622da3b16a9118b8
#
_cell.length_a   1.000
_cell.length_b   1.000
_cell.length_c   1.000
_cell.angle_alpha   90.00
_cell.angle_beta   90.00
_cell.angle_gamma   90.00
#
_symmetry.space_group_name_H-M   'P 1'
#
loop_
_entity.id
_entity.type
_entity.pdbx_description
1 polymer ?
#
loop_
_entity_poly.entity_id
_entity_poly.type
_entity_poly.pdbx_seq_one_letter_code
_entity_poly.pdbx_strand_id
1 'polypeptide(L)'
;MKEIISGYDLKIKEEATLERIKKLVIPPAWKNVWICPKKNGHLQATGIDEKGRKQYIYHEGWTRINQENKFSKIIEFGLSLPKIRQKIQYDMRHEDMDKRKIIATVIWLLEHTFVRVGNEEYQKENNSYGLTTLRNRHAKVKGNEIVFRFRGKHGVENIIEVNNPTIAATIKKCIELPGYELFQYIDEDGQRHVVDSEDVNNFLSEITNDDFTAKDFRTWGATNLSSRILYNIGEAENKTSLEKNIRQTVKQVASHLNNTVSVCKSYYIHPTVIKTYTKKILVPHFETSKSKKPHVNGLSWNESALIKLLQKYS
;
A
#
# COMPACT_ATOMS: atom_id res chain seq x y z
N MET A 1 -38.25 -7.57 -4.12
CA MET A 1 -37.51 -6.93 -3.00
C MET A 1 -37.37 -7.95 -1.89
N LYS A 2 -36.17 -8.29 -1.42
CA LYS A 2 -36.03 -9.15 -0.23
C LYS A 2 -36.53 -8.38 0.98
N GLU A 3 -37.36 -9.00 1.79
CA GLU A 3 -37.87 -8.40 3.04
C GLU A 3 -36.70 -8.17 3.99
N ILE A 4 -36.63 -6.98 4.59
CA ILE A 4 -35.63 -6.65 5.60
C ILE A 4 -36.26 -6.95 6.96
N ILE A 5 -35.69 -7.96 7.63
CA ILE A 5 -36.16 -8.47 8.92
C ILE A 5 -35.19 -8.04 10.02
N SER A 6 -35.70 -7.61 11.17
CA SER A 6 -34.88 -7.36 12.35
C SER A 6 -34.38 -8.67 12.96
N GLY A 7 -33.39 -8.61 13.86
CA GLY A 7 -32.89 -9.80 14.58
C GLY A 7 -33.95 -10.53 15.45
N TYR A 8 -35.16 -10.01 15.48
CA TYR A 8 -36.34 -10.59 16.18
C TYR A 8 -37.44 -11.00 15.22
N ASP A 9 -37.12 -11.26 13.94
CA ASP A 9 -38.06 -11.63 12.87
C ASP A 9 -39.23 -10.63 12.62
N LEU A 10 -39.04 -9.39 13.03
CA LEU A 10 -40.01 -8.30 12.84
C LEU A 10 -39.66 -7.49 11.58
N LYS A 11 -40.61 -7.28 10.70
CA LYS A 11 -40.47 -6.40 9.54
C LYS A 11 -40.18 -4.97 10.00
N ILE A 12 -39.10 -4.38 9.48
CA ILE A 12 -38.80 -2.96 9.70
C ILE A 12 -39.80 -2.12 8.91
N LYS A 13 -40.65 -1.36 9.63
CA LYS A 13 -41.68 -0.50 9.04
C LYS A 13 -41.32 0.97 9.02
N GLU A 14 -40.28 1.36 9.77
CA GLU A 14 -39.84 2.76 9.86
C GLU A 14 -39.23 3.20 8.53
N GLU A 15 -39.89 4.13 7.85
CA GLU A 15 -39.52 4.61 6.52
C GLU A 15 -38.11 5.23 6.47
N ALA A 16 -37.74 6.01 7.48
CA ALA A 16 -36.41 6.60 7.59
C ALA A 16 -35.28 5.54 7.70
N THR A 17 -35.54 4.44 8.40
CA THR A 17 -34.61 3.32 8.50
C THR A 17 -34.50 2.56 7.18
N LEU A 18 -35.62 2.33 6.48
CA LEU A 18 -35.63 1.71 5.17
C LEU A 18 -34.89 2.54 4.12
N GLU A 19 -35.08 3.86 4.11
CA GLU A 19 -34.34 4.76 3.22
C GLU A 19 -32.84 4.75 3.51
N ARG A 20 -32.43 4.77 4.78
CA ARG A 20 -31.02 4.66 5.19
C ARG A 20 -30.41 3.34 4.64
N ILE A 21 -31.10 2.23 4.81
CA ILE A 21 -30.66 0.92 4.34
C ILE A 21 -30.52 0.91 2.81
N LYS A 22 -31.48 1.48 2.08
CA LYS A 22 -31.40 1.62 0.62
C LYS A 22 -30.16 2.41 0.19
N LYS A 23 -29.82 3.48 0.92
CA LYS A 23 -28.62 4.30 0.64
C LYS A 23 -27.28 3.57 0.87
N LEU A 24 -27.25 2.49 1.65
CA LEU A 24 -26.03 1.67 1.81
C LEU A 24 -25.66 0.91 0.53
N VAL A 25 -26.55 0.79 -0.44
CA VAL A 25 -26.33 0.11 -1.73
C VAL A 25 -25.68 -1.26 -1.54
N ILE A 26 -26.23 -2.05 -0.62
CA ILE A 26 -25.73 -3.40 -0.32
C ILE A 26 -25.89 -4.27 -1.57
N PRO A 27 -24.82 -4.90 -2.09
CA PRO A 27 -24.91 -5.74 -3.28
C PRO A 27 -25.92 -6.87 -3.10
N PRO A 28 -26.83 -7.13 -4.08
CA PRO A 28 -27.86 -8.18 -3.97
C PRO A 28 -27.29 -9.59 -3.79
N ALA A 29 -26.07 -9.81 -4.25
CA ALA A 29 -25.37 -11.09 -4.16
C ALA A 29 -24.82 -11.41 -2.76
N TRP A 30 -24.82 -10.43 -1.84
CA TRP A 30 -24.35 -10.68 -0.47
C TRP A 30 -25.33 -11.59 0.29
N LYS A 31 -24.76 -12.53 1.07
CA LYS A 31 -25.47 -13.41 1.99
C LYS A 31 -25.13 -13.03 3.43
N ASN A 32 -25.96 -13.46 4.39
CA ASN A 32 -25.77 -13.24 5.83
C ASN A 32 -25.46 -11.76 6.14
N VAL A 33 -26.29 -10.88 5.59
CA VAL A 33 -26.12 -9.44 5.73
C VAL A 33 -26.54 -9.01 7.13
N TRP A 34 -25.62 -8.38 7.85
CA TRP A 34 -25.88 -7.65 9.08
C TRP A 34 -25.86 -6.14 8.81
N ILE A 35 -26.78 -5.40 9.40
CA ILE A 35 -26.88 -3.94 9.25
C ILE A 35 -26.89 -3.31 10.63
N CYS A 36 -26.02 -2.30 10.82
CA CYS A 36 -25.94 -1.57 12.08
C CYS A 36 -27.25 -0.84 12.40
N PRO A 37 -27.84 -1.02 13.60
CA PRO A 37 -29.04 -0.28 13.99
C PRO A 37 -28.76 1.23 14.19
N LYS A 38 -27.54 1.62 14.53
CA LYS A 38 -27.15 3.00 14.77
C LYS A 38 -26.79 3.74 13.49
N LYS A 39 -27.36 4.92 13.25
CA LYS A 39 -27.06 5.78 12.08
C LYS A 39 -25.59 6.16 11.99
N ASN A 40 -24.96 6.44 13.13
CA ASN A 40 -23.57 6.90 13.25
C ASN A 40 -22.57 5.81 13.63
N GLY A 41 -22.96 4.54 13.59
CA GLY A 41 -22.03 3.43 13.77
C GLY A 41 -20.95 3.44 12.70
N HIS A 42 -19.67 3.27 13.07
CA HIS A 42 -18.56 3.31 12.14
C HIS A 42 -18.68 2.18 11.07
N LEU A 43 -19.14 1.01 11.46
CA LEU A 43 -19.46 -0.10 10.58
C LEU A 43 -20.98 -0.10 10.34
N GLN A 44 -21.40 0.09 9.11
CA GLN A 44 -22.80 0.22 8.74
C GLN A 44 -23.42 -1.10 8.27
N ALA A 45 -22.68 -1.93 7.55
CA ALA A 45 -23.12 -3.27 7.17
C ALA A 45 -21.96 -4.23 6.97
N THR A 46 -22.23 -5.52 7.15
CA THR A 46 -21.35 -6.61 6.72
C THR A 46 -22.15 -7.64 5.94
N GLY A 47 -21.48 -8.44 5.12
CA GLY A 47 -22.12 -9.54 4.40
C GLY A 47 -21.06 -10.46 3.79
N ILE A 48 -21.50 -11.58 3.24
CA ILE A 48 -20.64 -12.55 2.56
C ILE A 48 -20.89 -12.45 1.06
N ASP A 49 -19.85 -12.17 0.28
CA ASP A 49 -19.94 -12.09 -1.18
C ASP A 49 -20.07 -13.48 -1.83
N GLU A 50 -20.26 -13.54 -3.16
CA GLU A 50 -20.39 -14.78 -3.93
C GLU A 50 -19.18 -15.73 -3.80
N LYS A 51 -18.00 -15.17 -3.45
CA LYS A 51 -16.77 -15.94 -3.25
C LYS A 51 -16.56 -16.38 -1.81
N GLY A 52 -17.57 -16.23 -0.94
CA GLY A 52 -17.50 -16.60 0.47
C GLY A 52 -16.73 -15.61 1.35
N ARG A 53 -16.34 -14.44 0.85
CA ARG A 53 -15.53 -13.47 1.58
C ARG A 53 -16.39 -12.50 2.35
N LYS A 54 -16.04 -12.22 3.61
CA LYS A 54 -16.70 -11.18 4.42
C LYS A 54 -16.38 -9.79 3.86
N GLN A 55 -17.42 -9.02 3.61
CA GLN A 55 -17.38 -7.66 3.08
C GLN A 55 -17.95 -6.68 4.10
N TYR A 56 -17.54 -5.41 4.01
CA TYR A 56 -17.84 -4.37 4.98
C TYR A 56 -18.27 -3.08 4.28
N ILE A 57 -19.28 -2.40 4.82
CA ILE A 57 -19.67 -1.05 4.43
C ILE A 57 -19.49 -0.16 5.66
N TYR A 58 -18.62 0.83 5.55
CA TYR A 58 -18.33 1.78 6.62
C TYR A 58 -19.13 3.08 6.45
N HIS A 59 -19.35 3.78 7.55
CA HIS A 59 -19.96 5.10 7.54
C HIS A 59 -19.06 6.10 6.79
N GLU A 60 -19.66 7.00 5.99
CA GLU A 60 -18.89 7.98 5.18
C GLU A 60 -17.98 8.84 6.04
N GLY A 61 -18.48 9.33 7.19
CA GLY A 61 -17.68 10.09 8.15
C GLY A 61 -16.48 9.32 8.68
N TRP A 62 -16.65 8.03 8.98
CA TRP A 62 -15.54 7.16 9.38
C TRP A 62 -14.52 6.98 8.26
N THR A 63 -14.98 6.74 7.05
CA THR A 63 -14.09 6.60 5.88
C THR A 63 -13.30 7.87 5.64
N ARG A 64 -13.95 9.05 5.76
CA ARG A 64 -13.29 10.36 5.62
C ARG A 64 -12.23 10.58 6.68
N ILE A 65 -12.55 10.40 7.97
CA ILE A 65 -11.60 10.58 9.09
C ILE A 65 -10.40 9.64 8.94
N ASN A 66 -10.62 8.38 8.58
CA ASN A 66 -9.54 7.44 8.35
C ASN A 66 -8.65 7.81 7.16
N GLN A 67 -9.24 8.40 6.11
CA GLN A 67 -8.46 8.91 4.97
C GLN A 67 -7.64 10.14 5.37
N GLU A 68 -8.23 11.08 6.10
CA GLU A 68 -7.53 12.27 6.60
C GLU A 68 -6.36 11.87 7.51
N ASN A 69 -6.59 11.00 8.50
CA ASN A 69 -5.54 10.48 9.38
C ASN A 69 -4.42 9.76 8.62
N LYS A 70 -4.79 8.95 7.64
CA LYS A 70 -3.81 8.25 6.81
C LYS A 70 -2.95 9.22 6.00
N PHE A 71 -3.56 10.25 5.43
CA PHE A 71 -2.82 11.21 4.62
C PHE A 71 -2.01 12.21 5.47
N SER A 72 -2.43 12.52 6.69
CA SER A 72 -1.59 13.32 7.61
C SER A 72 -0.28 12.61 7.98
N LYS A 73 -0.33 11.31 8.23
CA LYS A 73 0.86 10.50 8.52
C LYS A 73 1.87 10.40 7.39
N ILE A 74 1.47 10.63 6.13
CA ILE A 74 2.35 10.39 4.99
C ILE A 74 3.53 11.36 4.93
N ILE A 75 3.39 12.56 5.50
CA ILE A 75 4.47 13.54 5.60
C ILE A 75 5.54 13.03 6.57
N GLU A 76 5.12 12.57 7.74
CA GLU A 76 6.00 12.04 8.79
C GLU A 76 6.69 10.75 8.31
N PHE A 77 5.95 9.88 7.61
CA PHE A 77 6.54 8.72 6.95
C PHE A 77 7.63 9.13 5.95
N GLY A 78 7.36 10.11 5.08
CA GLY A 78 8.35 10.63 4.13
C GLY A 78 9.60 11.17 4.82
N LEU A 79 9.45 11.90 5.94
CA LEU A 79 10.56 12.40 6.75
C LEU A 79 11.35 11.29 7.45
N SER A 80 10.73 10.14 7.73
CA SER A 80 11.38 8.98 8.37
C SER A 80 12.16 8.10 7.39
N LEU A 81 11.93 8.22 6.06
CA LEU A 81 12.59 7.39 5.04
C LEU A 81 14.13 7.39 5.13
N PRO A 82 14.83 8.52 5.35
CA PRO A 82 16.27 8.49 5.49
C PRO A 82 16.76 7.57 6.60
N LYS A 83 16.08 7.60 7.76
CA LYS A 83 16.41 6.75 8.91
C LYS A 83 16.15 5.27 8.59
N ILE A 84 15.01 4.97 7.96
CA ILE A 84 14.67 3.62 7.50
C ILE A 84 15.73 3.12 6.51
N ARG A 85 16.04 3.90 5.47
CA ARG A 85 17.03 3.56 4.44
C ARG A 85 18.42 3.31 5.01
N GLN A 86 18.86 4.16 5.95
CA GLN A 86 20.14 3.99 6.62
C GLN A 86 20.21 2.66 7.39
N LYS A 87 19.14 2.34 8.14
CA LYS A 87 19.06 1.11 8.92
C LYS A 87 19.04 -0.14 8.03
N ILE A 88 18.21 -0.16 6.99
CA ILE A 88 18.14 -1.32 6.09
C ILE A 88 19.44 -1.51 5.30
N GLN A 89 20.12 -0.41 4.91
CA GLN A 89 21.44 -0.51 4.27
C GLN A 89 22.49 -1.09 5.21
N TYR A 90 22.44 -0.75 6.48
CA TYR A 90 23.32 -1.32 7.51
C TYR A 90 23.05 -2.82 7.68
N ASP A 91 21.78 -3.20 7.90
CA ASP A 91 21.42 -4.60 8.16
C ASP A 91 21.61 -5.51 6.93
N MET A 92 21.44 -4.99 5.71
CA MET A 92 21.73 -5.77 4.49
C MET A 92 23.21 -6.10 4.30
N ARG A 93 24.12 -5.41 5.00
CA ARG A 93 25.58 -5.69 4.92
C ARG A 93 26.02 -6.82 5.84
N HIS A 94 25.17 -7.31 6.75
CA HIS A 94 25.50 -8.46 7.57
C HIS A 94 25.89 -9.65 6.69
N GLU A 95 26.89 -10.41 7.08
CA GLU A 95 27.33 -11.60 6.34
C GLU A 95 26.33 -12.74 6.52
N ASP A 96 25.82 -12.88 7.74
CA ASP A 96 24.86 -13.91 8.13
C ASP A 96 23.46 -13.65 7.56
N MET A 97 22.72 -14.74 7.36
CA MET A 97 21.33 -14.70 6.93
C MET A 97 20.39 -14.60 8.13
N ASP A 98 20.64 -13.60 8.99
CA ASP A 98 19.88 -13.36 10.21
C ASP A 98 18.51 -12.69 9.93
N LYS A 99 17.67 -12.62 10.95
CA LYS A 99 16.34 -12.01 10.91
C LYS A 99 16.38 -10.58 10.37
N ARG A 100 17.35 -9.77 10.81
CA ARG A 100 17.46 -8.35 10.45
C ARG A 100 17.75 -8.16 8.98
N LYS A 101 18.68 -8.93 8.43
CA LYS A 101 19.01 -8.89 7.00
C LYS A 101 17.83 -9.27 6.13
N ILE A 102 17.06 -10.30 6.52
CA ILE A 102 15.89 -10.73 5.75
C ILE A 102 14.79 -9.65 5.80
N ILE A 103 14.48 -9.10 6.98
CA ILE A 103 13.51 -8.00 7.11
C ILE A 103 13.96 -6.77 6.31
N ALA A 104 15.24 -6.38 6.40
CA ALA A 104 15.79 -5.26 5.64
C ALA A 104 15.64 -5.48 4.12
N THR A 105 15.85 -6.70 3.64
CA THR A 105 15.63 -7.08 2.23
C THR A 105 14.16 -6.96 1.84
N VAL A 106 13.24 -7.42 2.68
CA VAL A 106 11.77 -7.28 2.45
C VAL A 106 11.38 -5.81 2.41
N ILE A 107 11.87 -4.97 3.33
CA ILE A 107 11.55 -3.53 3.36
C ILE A 107 12.12 -2.83 2.12
N TRP A 108 13.33 -3.16 1.72
CA TRP A 108 13.91 -2.63 0.47
C TRP A 108 13.01 -2.96 -0.74
N LEU A 109 12.54 -4.19 -0.83
CA LEU A 109 11.62 -4.62 -1.90
C LEU A 109 10.27 -3.89 -1.81
N LEU A 110 9.70 -3.68 -0.61
CA LEU A 110 8.46 -2.91 -0.44
C LEU A 110 8.60 -1.49 -0.96
N GLU A 111 9.72 -0.82 -0.65
CA GLU A 111 9.99 0.54 -1.07
C GLU A 111 10.16 0.68 -2.59
N HIS A 112 10.86 -0.26 -3.21
CA HIS A 112 11.23 -0.16 -4.64
C HIS A 112 10.20 -0.75 -5.59
N THR A 113 9.34 -1.65 -5.12
CA THR A 113 8.38 -2.37 -5.97
C THR A 113 6.91 -2.05 -5.67
N PHE A 114 6.63 -1.43 -4.53
CA PHE A 114 5.28 -1.16 -4.01
C PHE A 114 4.38 -2.39 -3.92
N VAL A 115 4.96 -3.58 -3.89
CA VAL A 115 4.22 -4.84 -3.72
C VAL A 115 3.61 -4.92 -2.31
N ARG A 116 2.55 -5.71 -2.14
CA ARG A 116 1.94 -5.92 -0.83
C ARG A 116 2.81 -6.80 0.05
N VAL A 117 2.89 -6.51 1.35
CA VAL A 117 3.69 -7.29 2.28
C VAL A 117 3.30 -8.76 2.32
N GLY A 118 2.04 -9.09 2.34
CA GLY A 118 1.51 -10.45 2.50
C GLY A 118 0.77 -10.63 3.83
N ASN A 119 -0.02 -11.67 3.92
CA ASN A 119 -0.70 -12.14 5.13
C ASN A 119 -0.98 -13.63 4.95
N GLU A 120 -0.57 -14.44 5.92
CA GLU A 120 -0.68 -15.91 5.83
C GLU A 120 -2.12 -16.41 5.80
N GLU A 121 -2.97 -15.83 6.64
CA GLU A 121 -4.39 -16.20 6.70
C GLU A 121 -5.06 -16.00 5.35
N TYR A 122 -4.83 -14.83 4.76
CA TYR A 122 -5.34 -14.49 3.43
C TYR A 122 -4.73 -15.36 2.31
N GLN A 123 -3.48 -15.78 2.45
CA GLN A 123 -2.82 -16.70 1.53
C GLN A 123 -3.45 -18.08 1.58
N LYS A 124 -3.72 -18.61 2.79
CA LYS A 124 -4.36 -19.91 2.99
C LYS A 124 -5.77 -19.95 2.39
N GLU A 125 -6.55 -18.89 2.62
CA GLU A 125 -7.94 -18.81 2.16
C GLU A 125 -8.09 -18.56 0.64
N ASN A 126 -7.21 -17.74 0.06
CA ASN A 126 -7.40 -17.20 -1.30
C ASN A 126 -6.31 -17.61 -2.29
N ASN A 127 -5.33 -18.40 -1.87
CA ASN A 127 -4.14 -18.76 -2.67
C ASN A 127 -3.49 -17.54 -3.36
N SER A 128 -3.38 -16.45 -2.60
CA SER A 128 -2.87 -15.15 -3.05
C SER A 128 -1.70 -14.73 -2.18
N TYR A 129 -0.62 -14.30 -2.81
CA TYR A 129 0.67 -14.05 -2.18
C TYR A 129 1.00 -12.55 -2.08
N GLY A 130 1.79 -12.18 -1.09
CA GLY A 130 2.54 -10.94 -0.98
C GLY A 130 3.99 -11.27 -0.59
N LEU A 131 4.85 -10.28 -0.37
CA LEU A 131 6.29 -10.53 -0.18
C LEU A 131 6.59 -11.59 0.87
N THR A 132 6.11 -11.42 2.11
CA THR A 132 6.43 -12.33 3.21
C THR A 132 5.84 -13.73 3.04
N THR A 133 4.87 -13.90 2.15
CA THR A 133 4.25 -15.20 1.86
C THR A 133 4.73 -15.82 0.54
N LEU A 134 5.74 -15.20 -0.12
CA LEU A 134 6.33 -15.80 -1.32
C LEU A 134 7.03 -17.12 -1.00
N ARG A 135 7.02 -18.01 -1.99
CA ARG A 135 7.73 -19.29 -1.94
C ARG A 135 8.92 -19.28 -2.90
N ASN A 136 9.91 -20.13 -2.67
CA ASN A 136 11.10 -20.26 -3.50
C ASN A 136 10.78 -20.35 -4.99
N ARG A 137 9.74 -21.09 -5.38
CA ARG A 137 9.26 -21.23 -6.77
C ARG A 137 8.81 -19.92 -7.43
N HIS A 138 8.52 -18.87 -6.63
CA HIS A 138 8.05 -17.59 -7.13
C HIS A 138 9.19 -16.64 -7.51
N ALA A 139 10.42 -16.96 -7.14
CA ALA A 139 11.61 -16.16 -7.43
C ALA A 139 12.56 -16.90 -8.37
N LYS A 140 13.08 -16.21 -9.39
CA LYS A 140 14.15 -16.68 -10.25
C LYS A 140 15.25 -15.64 -10.22
N VAL A 141 16.49 -16.10 -9.99
CA VAL A 141 17.68 -15.24 -9.93
C VAL A 141 18.62 -15.63 -11.07
N LYS A 142 19.06 -14.63 -11.86
CA LYS A 142 20.06 -14.78 -12.92
C LYS A 142 21.07 -13.62 -12.84
N GLY A 143 22.26 -13.88 -12.34
CA GLY A 143 23.22 -12.81 -12.06
C GLY A 143 22.65 -11.85 -11.01
N ASN A 144 22.53 -10.57 -11.35
CA ASN A 144 21.98 -9.51 -10.50
C ASN A 144 20.46 -9.30 -10.71
N GLU A 145 19.88 -10.00 -11.66
CA GLU A 145 18.46 -9.89 -11.98
C GLU A 145 17.63 -10.90 -11.18
N ILE A 146 16.53 -10.42 -10.62
CA ILE A 146 15.55 -11.22 -9.90
C ILE A 146 14.20 -10.99 -10.57
N VAL A 147 13.50 -12.06 -10.89
CA VAL A 147 12.13 -12.01 -11.38
C VAL A 147 11.24 -12.74 -10.38
N PHE A 148 10.34 -11.98 -9.76
CA PHE A 148 9.27 -12.56 -8.94
C PHE A 148 8.01 -12.72 -9.79
N ARG A 149 7.44 -13.94 -9.80
CA ARG A 149 6.17 -14.24 -10.47
C ARG A 149 5.23 -14.96 -9.52
N PHE A 150 4.11 -14.33 -9.21
CA PHE A 150 3.14 -14.88 -8.26
C PHE A 150 1.73 -14.32 -8.46
N ARG A 151 0.75 -15.05 -7.96
CA ARG A 151 -0.64 -14.63 -7.93
C ARG A 151 -0.89 -13.77 -6.69
N GLY A 152 -1.18 -12.48 -6.88
CA GLY A 152 -1.45 -11.54 -5.80
C GLY A 152 -2.94 -11.40 -5.48
N LYS A 153 -3.26 -10.38 -4.70
CA LYS A 153 -4.63 -10.08 -4.26
C LYS A 153 -5.61 -10.03 -5.44
N HIS A 154 -6.80 -10.61 -5.25
CA HIS A 154 -7.85 -10.79 -6.26
C HIS A 154 -7.46 -11.70 -7.44
N GLY A 155 -6.41 -12.49 -7.28
CA GLY A 155 -5.94 -13.41 -8.32
C GLY A 155 -5.15 -12.75 -9.46
N VAL A 156 -4.77 -11.49 -9.30
CA VAL A 156 -3.97 -10.76 -10.31
C VAL A 156 -2.55 -11.30 -10.34
N GLU A 157 -2.05 -11.63 -11.53
CA GLU A 157 -0.66 -12.02 -11.71
C GLU A 157 0.25 -10.81 -11.50
N ASN A 158 1.29 -11.00 -10.68
CA ASN A 158 2.35 -10.02 -10.45
C ASN A 158 3.64 -10.55 -11.07
N ILE A 159 4.26 -9.74 -11.91
CA ILE A 159 5.61 -9.95 -12.43
C ILE A 159 6.42 -8.74 -12.00
N ILE A 160 7.45 -8.96 -11.19
CA ILE A 160 8.29 -7.90 -10.63
C ILE A 160 9.73 -8.21 -10.97
N GLU A 161 10.38 -7.29 -11.65
CA GLU A 161 11.78 -7.38 -12.04
C GLU A 161 12.61 -6.43 -11.20
N VAL A 162 13.67 -6.94 -10.61
CA VAL A 162 14.60 -6.19 -9.77
C VAL A 162 16.01 -6.47 -10.26
N ASN A 163 16.80 -5.41 -10.46
CA ASN A 163 18.23 -5.54 -10.77
C ASN A 163 19.03 -4.91 -9.64
N ASN A 164 19.54 -5.74 -8.74
CA ASN A 164 20.34 -5.30 -7.59
C ASN A 164 21.21 -6.47 -7.10
N PRO A 165 22.54 -6.34 -7.10
CA PRO A 165 23.46 -7.43 -6.76
C PRO A 165 23.29 -7.91 -5.31
N THR A 166 23.10 -6.99 -4.35
CA THR A 166 22.94 -7.34 -2.93
C THR A 166 21.65 -8.10 -2.68
N ILE A 167 20.54 -7.63 -3.25
CA ILE A 167 19.25 -8.30 -3.14
C ILE A 167 19.30 -9.66 -3.83
N ALA A 168 19.90 -9.74 -5.03
CA ALA A 168 20.04 -11.01 -5.76
C ALA A 168 20.83 -12.05 -4.97
N ALA A 169 21.95 -11.65 -4.35
CA ALA A 169 22.75 -12.53 -3.52
C ALA A 169 21.97 -13.02 -2.28
N THR A 170 21.21 -12.13 -1.63
CA THR A 170 20.37 -12.51 -0.48
C THR A 170 19.25 -13.46 -0.89
N ILE A 171 18.52 -13.17 -1.97
CA ILE A 171 17.42 -14.03 -2.47
C ILE A 171 17.97 -15.40 -2.89
N LYS A 172 19.15 -15.47 -3.52
CA LYS A 172 19.77 -16.73 -3.86
C LYS A 172 20.05 -17.59 -2.61
N LYS A 173 20.64 -16.99 -1.56
CA LYS A 173 20.85 -17.66 -0.28
C LYS A 173 19.53 -18.12 0.37
N CYS A 174 18.46 -17.28 0.32
CA CYS A 174 17.15 -17.65 0.81
C CYS A 174 16.60 -18.90 0.10
N ILE A 175 16.75 -19.00 -1.22
CA ILE A 175 16.29 -20.16 -2.01
C ILE A 175 17.06 -21.44 -1.66
N GLU A 176 18.32 -21.31 -1.25
CA GLU A 176 19.20 -22.43 -0.85
C GLU A 176 18.87 -22.97 0.55
N LEU A 177 18.18 -22.20 1.40
CA LEU A 177 17.76 -22.64 2.72
C LEU A 177 16.65 -23.71 2.61
N PRO A 178 16.61 -24.70 3.53
CA PRO A 178 15.56 -25.69 3.55
C PRO A 178 14.19 -25.07 3.82
N GLY A 179 13.15 -25.54 3.13
CA GLY A 179 11.77 -25.05 3.27
C GLY A 179 11.19 -24.52 1.97
N TYR A 180 9.93 -24.09 2.02
CA TYR A 180 9.18 -23.60 0.84
C TYR A 180 9.05 -22.08 0.81
N GLU A 181 9.11 -21.44 1.95
CA GLU A 181 8.97 -20.00 2.11
C GLU A 181 10.27 -19.30 1.65
N LEU A 182 10.13 -18.18 0.94
CA LEU A 182 11.29 -17.47 0.40
C LEU A 182 12.01 -16.66 1.49
N PHE A 183 11.27 -15.91 2.31
CA PHE A 183 11.86 -15.02 3.31
C PHE A 183 11.91 -15.72 4.68
N GLN A 184 13.00 -16.43 4.88
CA GLN A 184 13.27 -17.22 6.08
C GLN A 184 14.71 -16.99 6.55
N TYR A 185 14.97 -17.25 7.82
CA TYR A 185 16.28 -17.18 8.45
C TYR A 185 16.51 -18.36 9.37
N ILE A 186 17.75 -18.59 9.72
CA ILE A 186 18.18 -19.55 10.74
C ILE A 186 18.64 -18.74 11.95
N ASP A 187 18.13 -19.05 13.14
CA ASP A 187 18.58 -18.41 14.37
C ASP A 187 19.88 -19.03 14.92
N GLU A 188 20.35 -18.50 16.06
CA GLU A 188 21.58 -18.94 16.70
C GLU A 188 21.52 -20.41 17.18
N ASP A 189 20.32 -20.93 17.44
CA ASP A 189 20.07 -22.33 17.82
C ASP A 189 19.91 -23.26 16.61
N GLY A 190 20.09 -22.75 15.39
CA GLY A 190 19.92 -23.48 14.15
C GLY A 190 18.47 -23.75 13.75
N GLN A 191 17.50 -23.08 14.42
CA GLN A 191 16.08 -23.22 14.12
C GLN A 191 15.67 -22.31 12.96
N ARG A 192 14.81 -22.84 12.10
CA ARG A 192 14.27 -22.11 10.94
C ARG A 192 13.03 -21.29 11.32
N HIS A 193 13.03 -20.04 10.96
CA HIS A 193 11.93 -19.11 11.12
C HIS A 193 11.55 -18.45 9.81
N VAL A 194 10.29 -18.09 9.67
CA VAL A 194 9.75 -17.34 8.51
C VAL A 194 9.48 -15.92 8.95
N VAL A 195 9.90 -14.95 8.12
CA VAL A 195 9.57 -13.53 8.34
C VAL A 195 8.15 -13.26 7.87
N ASP A 196 7.32 -12.74 8.75
CA ASP A 196 5.93 -12.40 8.48
C ASP A 196 5.69 -10.88 8.38
N SER A 197 4.44 -10.47 8.21
CA SER A 197 4.06 -9.05 8.12
C SER A 197 4.17 -8.31 9.45
N GLU A 198 4.04 -8.99 10.57
CA GLU A 198 4.18 -8.42 11.91
C GLU A 198 5.64 -8.11 12.22
N ASP A 199 6.55 -9.01 11.88
CA ASP A 199 8.00 -8.78 11.98
C ASP A 199 8.43 -7.52 11.23
N VAL A 200 7.92 -7.33 10.00
CA VAL A 200 8.20 -6.13 9.19
C VAL A 200 7.66 -4.86 9.85
N ASN A 201 6.43 -4.88 10.35
CA ASN A 201 5.83 -3.71 11.00
C ASN A 201 6.51 -3.38 12.32
N ASN A 202 6.86 -4.38 13.14
CA ASN A 202 7.58 -4.20 14.39
C ASN A 202 8.96 -3.58 14.15
N PHE A 203 9.68 -4.05 13.14
CA PHE A 203 10.97 -3.47 12.76
C PHE A 203 10.86 -2.01 12.31
N LEU A 204 9.80 -1.64 11.55
CA LEU A 204 9.55 -0.25 11.18
C LEU A 204 9.25 0.61 12.42
N SER A 205 8.44 0.11 13.34
CA SER A 205 8.12 0.80 14.60
C SER A 205 9.37 1.01 15.47
N GLU A 206 10.23 0.02 15.60
CA GLU A 206 11.51 0.13 16.31
C GLU A 206 12.42 1.23 15.73
N ILE A 207 12.51 1.29 14.39
CA ILE A 207 13.36 2.29 13.74
C ILE A 207 12.79 3.70 13.91
N THR A 208 11.49 3.86 13.72
CA THR A 208 10.88 5.19 13.60
C THR A 208 10.38 5.72 14.93
N ASN A 209 10.12 4.88 15.93
CA ASN A 209 9.33 5.12 17.13
C ASN A 209 7.90 5.61 16.81
N ASP A 210 7.34 5.08 15.73
CA ASP A 210 6.03 5.43 15.20
C ASP A 210 5.28 4.17 14.73
N ASP A 211 3.96 4.25 14.51
CA ASP A 211 3.13 3.14 14.09
C ASP A 211 3.06 2.97 12.55
N PHE A 212 4.18 3.23 11.86
CA PHE A 212 4.28 2.99 10.42
C PHE A 212 4.28 1.51 10.09
N THR A 213 3.72 1.20 8.93
CA THR A 213 3.53 -0.15 8.45
C THR A 213 4.01 -0.32 6.99
N ALA A 214 4.17 -1.54 6.55
CA ALA A 214 4.45 -1.86 5.15
C ALA A 214 3.47 -1.22 4.16
N LYS A 215 2.24 -0.89 4.58
CA LYS A 215 1.23 -0.23 3.75
C LYS A 215 1.59 1.21 3.42
N ASP A 216 2.36 1.88 4.28
CA ASP A 216 2.71 3.29 4.13
C ASP A 216 3.68 3.50 2.97
N PHE A 217 4.56 2.53 2.66
CA PHE A 217 5.37 2.53 1.44
C PHE A 217 4.53 2.64 0.17
N ARG A 218 3.38 1.98 0.12
CA ARG A 218 2.51 2.03 -1.06
C ARG A 218 1.79 3.37 -1.19
N THR A 219 1.43 3.99 -0.08
CA THR A 219 0.79 5.32 -0.07
C THR A 219 1.81 6.40 -0.42
N TRP A 220 2.99 6.34 0.17
CA TRP A 220 4.11 7.22 -0.16
C TRP A 220 4.53 7.07 -1.63
N GLY A 221 4.80 5.83 -2.05
CA GLY A 221 5.23 5.54 -3.41
C GLY A 221 4.23 6.00 -4.47
N ALA A 222 2.94 5.76 -4.26
CA ALA A 222 1.89 6.23 -5.16
C ALA A 222 1.83 7.76 -5.21
N THR A 223 1.93 8.43 -4.06
CA THR A 223 1.91 9.90 -3.97
C THR A 223 3.15 10.51 -4.63
N ASN A 224 4.33 9.97 -4.35
CA ASN A 224 5.59 10.42 -4.94
C ASN A 224 5.64 10.16 -6.46
N LEU A 225 5.24 8.96 -6.91
CA LEU A 225 5.20 8.63 -8.33
C LEU A 225 4.20 9.53 -9.09
N SER A 226 3.02 9.78 -8.53
CA SER A 226 2.03 10.66 -9.16
C SER A 226 2.52 12.09 -9.29
N SER A 227 3.18 12.64 -8.27
CA SER A 227 3.74 14.00 -8.33
C SER A 227 4.85 14.12 -9.37
N ARG A 228 5.72 13.10 -9.48
CA ARG A 228 6.78 13.05 -10.51
C ARG A 228 6.23 12.97 -11.92
N ILE A 229 5.22 12.13 -12.15
CA ILE A 229 4.60 11.99 -13.47
C ILE A 229 3.96 13.32 -13.89
N LEU A 230 3.19 13.96 -13.00
CA LEU A 230 2.54 15.25 -13.29
C LEU A 230 3.56 16.37 -13.51
N TYR A 231 4.65 16.40 -12.73
CA TYR A 231 5.75 17.33 -12.94
C TYR A 231 6.40 17.13 -14.32
N ASN A 232 6.69 15.89 -14.72
CA ASN A 232 7.32 15.60 -16.00
C ASN A 232 6.41 15.89 -17.21
N ILE A 233 5.09 15.77 -17.05
CA ILE A 233 4.12 16.17 -18.08
C ILE A 233 4.12 17.69 -18.25
N GLY A 234 4.37 18.46 -17.17
CA GLY A 234 4.30 19.92 -17.18
C GLY A 234 2.88 20.45 -16.93
N GLU A 235 2.70 21.76 -17.06
CA GLU A 235 1.41 22.42 -16.87
C GLU A 235 0.41 22.05 -17.97
N ALA A 236 -0.85 21.91 -17.58
CA ALA A 236 -1.93 21.70 -18.54
C ALA A 236 -2.35 23.04 -19.19
N GLU A 237 -2.48 23.05 -20.50
CA GLU A 237 -2.88 24.25 -21.27
C GLU A 237 -4.36 24.61 -21.05
N ASN A 238 -5.21 23.60 -20.97
CA ASN A 238 -6.66 23.74 -20.85
C ASN A 238 -7.29 22.63 -20.00
N LYS A 239 -8.59 22.72 -19.74
CA LYS A 239 -9.33 21.76 -18.92
C LYS A 239 -9.27 20.33 -19.47
N THR A 240 -9.33 20.16 -20.77
CA THR A 240 -9.29 18.83 -21.41
C THR A 240 -7.93 18.17 -21.22
N SER A 241 -6.83 18.89 -21.43
CA SER A 241 -5.48 18.39 -21.18
C SER A 241 -5.25 18.10 -19.68
N LEU A 242 -5.78 18.95 -18.79
CA LEU A 242 -5.73 18.72 -17.34
C LEU A 242 -6.36 17.38 -16.94
N GLU A 243 -7.59 17.14 -17.37
CA GLU A 243 -8.32 15.90 -17.07
C GLU A 243 -7.62 14.67 -17.69
N LYS A 244 -7.08 14.80 -18.90
CA LYS A 244 -6.29 13.76 -19.57
C LYS A 244 -5.03 13.43 -18.79
N ASN A 245 -4.25 14.44 -18.37
CA ASN A 245 -3.00 14.27 -17.63
C ASN A 245 -3.24 13.58 -16.27
N ILE A 246 -4.26 14.01 -15.52
CA ILE A 246 -4.64 13.40 -14.24
C ILE A 246 -5.05 11.94 -14.44
N ARG A 247 -5.92 11.66 -15.43
CA ARG A 247 -6.39 10.29 -15.71
C ARG A 247 -5.25 9.37 -16.11
N GLN A 248 -4.33 9.82 -16.97
CA GLN A 248 -3.17 9.03 -17.38
C GLN A 248 -2.23 8.77 -16.21
N THR A 249 -1.95 9.78 -15.38
CA THR A 249 -1.13 9.64 -14.18
C THR A 249 -1.71 8.60 -13.22
N VAL A 250 -3.00 8.72 -12.88
CA VAL A 250 -3.65 7.75 -11.98
C VAL A 250 -3.63 6.34 -12.57
N LYS A 251 -3.82 6.20 -13.89
CA LYS A 251 -3.75 4.89 -14.57
C LYS A 251 -2.35 4.27 -14.48
N GLN A 252 -1.29 5.06 -14.69
CA GLN A 252 0.09 4.57 -14.56
C GLN A 252 0.41 4.16 -13.13
N VAL A 253 0.05 4.98 -12.13
CA VAL A 253 0.27 4.65 -10.72
C VAL A 253 -0.54 3.42 -10.31
N ALA A 254 -1.79 3.30 -10.76
CA ALA A 254 -2.64 2.14 -10.50
C ALA A 254 -2.06 0.84 -11.06
N SER A 255 -1.50 0.89 -12.27
CA SER A 255 -0.78 -0.24 -12.87
C SER A 255 0.44 -0.66 -12.03
N HIS A 256 1.25 0.29 -11.57
CA HIS A 256 2.42 0.02 -10.69
C HIS A 256 2.03 -0.65 -9.37
N LEU A 257 0.88 -0.28 -8.80
CA LEU A 257 0.39 -0.84 -7.54
C LEU A 257 -0.42 -2.13 -7.72
N ASN A 258 -0.70 -2.56 -8.95
CA ASN A 258 -1.68 -3.61 -9.24
C ASN A 258 -3.02 -3.35 -8.52
N ASN A 259 -3.57 -2.16 -8.75
CA ASN A 259 -4.85 -1.69 -8.21
C ASN A 259 -5.77 -1.17 -9.33
N THR A 260 -7.06 -1.04 -9.02
CA THR A 260 -7.97 -0.30 -9.91
C THR A 260 -7.68 1.20 -9.84
N VAL A 261 -8.00 1.92 -10.92
CA VAL A 261 -7.84 3.38 -11.01
C VAL A 261 -8.59 4.10 -9.89
N SER A 262 -9.83 3.67 -9.60
CA SER A 262 -10.65 4.25 -8.53
C SER A 262 -10.00 4.06 -7.14
N VAL A 263 -9.60 2.84 -6.81
CA VAL A 263 -8.92 2.53 -5.53
C VAL A 263 -7.59 3.30 -5.42
N CYS A 264 -6.82 3.37 -6.49
CA CYS A 264 -5.56 4.09 -6.49
C CYS A 264 -5.76 5.57 -6.19
N LYS A 265 -6.68 6.24 -6.92
CA LYS A 265 -6.99 7.65 -6.74
C LYS A 265 -7.50 7.97 -5.33
N SER A 266 -8.40 7.15 -4.80
CA SER A 266 -9.07 7.44 -3.52
C SER A 266 -8.22 7.07 -2.31
N TYR A 267 -7.38 6.03 -2.40
CA TYR A 267 -6.74 5.45 -1.22
C TYR A 267 -5.21 5.49 -1.21
N TYR A 268 -4.55 5.84 -2.31
CA TYR A 268 -3.08 5.81 -2.37
C TYR A 268 -2.45 7.12 -2.80
N ILE A 269 -3.10 7.92 -3.64
CA ILE A 269 -2.57 9.22 -4.04
C ILE A 269 -3.10 10.29 -3.10
N HIS A 270 -2.18 11.04 -2.48
CA HIS A 270 -2.56 12.18 -1.62
C HIS A 270 -3.34 13.23 -2.42
N PRO A 271 -4.54 13.65 -1.98
CA PRO A 271 -5.40 14.54 -2.77
C PRO A 271 -4.75 15.89 -3.09
N THR A 272 -3.85 16.37 -2.24
CA THR A 272 -3.09 17.63 -2.46
C THR A 272 -2.28 17.59 -3.76
N VAL A 273 -1.76 16.44 -4.19
CA VAL A 273 -1.02 16.33 -5.46
C VAL A 273 -1.90 16.72 -6.64
N ILE A 274 -3.09 16.16 -6.73
CA ILE A 274 -4.06 16.47 -7.81
C ILE A 274 -4.56 17.91 -7.66
N LYS A 275 -4.90 18.33 -6.43
CA LYS A 275 -5.39 19.70 -6.13
C LYS A 275 -4.36 20.77 -6.55
N THR A 276 -3.10 20.58 -6.21
CA THR A 276 -2.03 21.56 -6.56
C THR A 276 -1.68 21.55 -8.03
N TYR A 277 -1.74 20.39 -8.70
CA TYR A 277 -1.58 20.33 -10.15
C TYR A 277 -2.73 21.06 -10.88
N THR A 278 -3.98 20.84 -10.46
CA THR A 278 -5.15 21.56 -11.01
C THR A 278 -5.04 23.07 -10.85
N LYS A 279 -4.44 23.54 -9.74
CA LYS A 279 -4.21 24.95 -9.46
C LYS A 279 -2.94 25.52 -10.09
N LYS A 280 -2.22 24.78 -10.93
CA LYS A 280 -0.95 25.16 -11.54
C LYS A 280 0.15 25.52 -10.50
N ILE A 281 0.10 24.90 -9.31
CA ILE A 281 1.05 25.13 -8.22
C ILE A 281 2.18 24.09 -8.24
N LEU A 282 1.85 22.82 -8.58
CA LEU A 282 2.78 21.70 -8.46
C LEU A 282 4.03 21.87 -9.30
N VAL A 283 3.89 22.20 -10.58
CA VAL A 283 5.02 22.29 -11.53
C VAL A 283 6.00 23.39 -11.12
N PRO A 284 5.59 24.67 -10.90
CA PRO A 284 6.51 25.71 -10.45
C PRO A 284 7.16 25.40 -9.09
N HIS A 285 6.43 24.76 -8.17
CA HIS A 285 6.96 24.35 -6.87
C HIS A 285 8.09 23.32 -7.02
N PHE A 286 7.93 22.33 -7.88
CA PHE A 286 8.96 21.33 -8.16
C PHE A 286 10.15 21.92 -8.89
N GLU A 287 9.95 22.81 -9.88
CA GLU A 287 11.05 23.53 -10.56
C GLU A 287 11.91 24.31 -9.57
N THR A 288 11.27 25.09 -8.69
CA THR A 288 11.98 25.85 -7.66
C THR A 288 12.72 24.93 -6.67
N SER A 289 12.22 23.76 -6.42
CA SER A 289 12.83 22.78 -5.50
C SER A 289 14.00 22.03 -6.12
N LYS A 290 13.99 21.80 -7.43
CA LYS A 290 15.02 21.06 -8.18
C LYS A 290 16.40 21.73 -8.10
N SER A 291 16.45 23.06 -8.09
CA SER A 291 17.66 23.84 -7.98
C SER A 291 18.25 23.91 -6.56
N LYS A 292 17.51 23.44 -5.55
CA LYS A 292 17.92 23.48 -4.15
C LYS A 292 18.36 22.10 -3.66
N LYS A 293 19.37 22.06 -2.77
CA LYS A 293 19.70 20.81 -2.07
C LYS A 293 18.50 20.27 -1.31
N PRO A 294 18.32 18.94 -1.23
CA PRO A 294 17.28 18.35 -0.41
C PRO A 294 17.31 18.90 1.02
N HIS A 295 16.14 19.17 1.58
CA HIS A 295 16.02 19.72 2.94
C HIS A 295 16.48 18.73 4.01
N VAL A 296 16.31 17.43 3.73
CA VAL A 296 16.71 16.33 4.61
C VAL A 296 17.69 15.44 3.84
N ASN A 297 18.86 15.18 4.42
CA ASN A 297 19.82 14.24 3.84
C ASN A 297 19.18 12.85 3.72
N GLY A 298 19.42 12.16 2.60
CA GLY A 298 18.85 10.84 2.33
C GLY A 298 17.50 10.86 1.62
N LEU A 299 16.91 12.04 1.38
CA LEU A 299 15.80 12.23 0.45
C LEU A 299 16.30 12.67 -0.93
N SER A 300 15.64 12.21 -1.98
CA SER A 300 15.84 12.80 -3.30
C SER A 300 15.22 14.20 -3.39
N TRP A 301 15.62 14.98 -4.38
CA TRP A 301 15.10 16.34 -4.54
C TRP A 301 13.56 16.35 -4.72
N ASN A 302 13.01 15.38 -5.45
CA ASN A 302 11.57 15.28 -5.68
C ASN A 302 10.79 14.83 -4.44
N GLU A 303 11.36 13.99 -3.60
CA GLU A 303 10.75 13.63 -2.30
C GLU A 303 10.74 14.85 -1.37
N SER A 304 11.84 15.59 -1.32
CA SER A 304 11.92 16.83 -0.56
C SER A 304 10.93 17.89 -1.07
N ALA A 305 10.78 18.02 -2.40
CA ALA A 305 9.77 18.89 -3.01
C ALA A 305 8.35 18.47 -2.66
N LEU A 306 8.05 17.16 -2.72
CA LEU A 306 6.75 16.63 -2.36
C LEU A 306 6.42 16.91 -0.88
N ILE A 307 7.33 16.64 0.05
CA ILE A 307 7.10 16.91 1.48
C ILE A 307 6.75 18.38 1.70
N LYS A 308 7.53 19.30 1.13
CA LYS A 308 7.26 20.76 1.23
C LYS A 308 5.90 21.14 0.61
N LEU A 309 5.55 20.53 -0.51
CA LEU A 309 4.24 20.73 -1.15
C LEU A 309 3.10 20.31 -0.22
N LEU A 310 3.22 19.10 0.37
CA LEU A 310 2.22 18.57 1.28
C LEU A 310 2.12 19.43 2.55
N GLN A 311 3.23 19.77 3.19
CA GLN A 311 3.25 20.64 4.38
C GLN A 311 2.59 21.99 4.16
N LYS A 312 2.70 22.55 2.96
CA LYS A 312 2.18 23.89 2.65
C LYS A 312 0.73 23.89 2.20
N TYR A 313 0.22 22.82 1.59
CA TYR A 313 -1.06 22.85 0.87
C TYR A 313 -2.05 21.73 1.28
N SER A 314 -1.69 20.85 2.24
CA SER A 314 -2.62 19.85 2.80
C SER A 314 -3.66 20.45 3.71
#